data_133696bcc11377acb106272c091326cf
#
_entry.id   133696bcc11377acb106272c091326cf
#
_cell.length_a   1.000
_cell.length_b   1.000
_cell.length_c   1.000
_cell.angle_alpha   90.00
_cell.angle_beta   90.00
_cell.angle_gamma   90.00
#
_symmetry.space_group_name_H-M   'P 1'
#
loop_
_entity.id
_entity.type
_entity.pdbx_description
1 polymer ?
#
loop_
_entity_poly.entity_id
_entity_poly.type
_entity_poly.pdbx_seq_one_letter_code
_entity_poly.pdbx_strand_id
1 'polypeptide(L)'
;PICFRMNMNELATAVRHEVPVIEVVINNHVLGMVRQWQDLFYDERYSATVLRDAVDYVKLAEAMGAEGMRATTQEEFREAFAKALASGRPVLIDCMIDCDDKVWPMVAPGAAISEAFDEQDLKEKNR
;
A
#
# COMPACT_ATOMS: atom_id res chain seq x y z
N PRO A 1 -0.70 0.02 4.28
CA PRO A 1 -1.92 0.85 4.51
C PRO A 1 -1.72 1.95 5.58
N ILE A 2 -0.68 1.87 6.43
CA ILE A 2 -0.49 2.82 7.55
C ILE A 2 -0.27 4.26 7.08
N CYS A 3 0.44 4.49 5.98
CA CYS A 3 0.67 5.85 5.47
C CYS A 3 -0.66 6.56 5.19
N PHE A 4 -1.64 5.87 4.60
CA PHE A 4 -2.98 6.40 4.40
C PHE A 4 -3.67 6.77 5.72
N ARG A 5 -3.53 5.94 6.77
CA ARG A 5 -4.17 6.19 8.07
C ARG A 5 -3.69 7.47 8.77
N MET A 6 -2.50 7.96 8.44
CA MET A 6 -1.97 9.19 9.05
C MET A 6 -2.74 10.44 8.61
N ASN A 7 -3.32 10.41 7.40
CA ASN A 7 -4.06 11.53 6.81
C ASN A 7 -5.41 11.13 6.20
N MET A 8 -5.98 9.99 6.59
CA MET A 8 -7.24 9.48 6.02
C MET A 8 -8.43 10.46 6.14
N ASN A 9 -8.38 11.36 7.11
CA ASN A 9 -9.39 12.41 7.31
C ASN A 9 -9.48 13.39 6.13
N GLU A 10 -8.41 13.54 5.34
CA GLU A 10 -8.41 14.43 4.17
C GLU A 10 -9.30 13.92 3.03
N LEU A 11 -9.67 12.63 3.05
CA LEU A 11 -10.67 12.11 2.12
C LEU A 11 -12.02 12.81 2.30
N ALA A 12 -12.42 13.12 3.54
CA ALA A 12 -13.62 13.89 3.82
C ALA A 12 -13.51 15.34 3.29
N THR A 13 -12.30 15.92 3.32
CA THR A 13 -12.02 17.23 2.72
C THR A 13 -12.18 17.19 1.20
N ALA A 14 -11.64 16.14 0.56
CA ALA A 14 -11.80 15.96 -0.88
C ALA A 14 -13.26 15.80 -1.30
N VAL A 15 -14.05 15.05 -0.52
CA VAL A 15 -15.50 14.89 -0.74
C VAL A 15 -16.21 16.23 -0.61
N ARG A 16 -15.93 16.99 0.46
CA ARG A 16 -16.56 18.29 0.71
C ARG A 16 -16.33 19.29 -0.42
N HIS A 17 -15.16 19.27 -1.01
CA HIS A 17 -14.74 20.20 -2.05
C HIS A 17 -14.85 19.62 -3.46
N GLU A 18 -15.48 18.44 -3.61
CA GLU A 18 -15.70 17.74 -4.89
C GLU A 18 -14.41 17.57 -5.70
N VAL A 19 -13.28 17.30 -5.01
CA VAL A 19 -11.98 17.04 -5.65
C VAL A 19 -11.94 15.60 -6.13
N PRO A 20 -11.85 15.32 -7.44
CA PRO A 20 -11.91 13.97 -7.99
C PRO A 20 -10.57 13.23 -7.82
N VAL A 21 -10.14 13.05 -6.58
CA VAL A 21 -8.92 12.30 -6.23
C VAL A 21 -9.19 10.80 -6.28
N ILE A 22 -8.21 10.03 -6.77
CA ILE A 22 -8.21 8.57 -6.68
C ILE A 22 -7.10 8.17 -5.71
N GLU A 23 -7.48 7.65 -4.55
CA GLU A 23 -6.56 7.13 -3.55
C GLU A 23 -6.44 5.61 -3.68
N VAL A 24 -5.24 5.12 -3.95
CA VAL A 24 -4.95 3.68 -4.00
C VAL A 24 -4.23 3.27 -2.73
N VAL A 25 -4.91 2.54 -1.87
CA VAL A 25 -4.33 1.99 -0.64
C VAL A 25 -3.73 0.63 -0.94
N ILE A 26 -2.40 0.55 -1.00
CA ILE A 26 -1.69 -0.73 -1.10
C ILE A 26 -1.77 -1.43 0.26
N ASN A 27 -2.63 -2.44 0.35
CA ASN A 27 -3.02 -3.07 1.60
C ASN A 27 -2.43 -4.47 1.74
N ASN A 28 -1.29 -4.54 2.38
CA ASN A 28 -0.58 -5.77 2.71
C ASN A 28 -0.79 -6.22 4.17
N HIS A 29 -1.66 -5.56 4.95
CA HIS A 29 -1.93 -5.81 6.37
C HIS A 29 -0.71 -5.77 7.31
N VAL A 30 0.40 -5.21 6.86
CA VAL A 30 1.62 -5.09 7.66
C VAL A 30 2.21 -3.68 7.57
N LEU A 31 3.18 -3.39 8.44
CA LEU A 31 4.10 -2.27 8.27
C LEU A 31 5.14 -2.69 7.21
N GLY A 32 4.81 -2.55 5.93
CA GLY A 32 5.52 -3.20 4.83
C GLY A 32 7.01 -2.93 4.82
N MET A 33 7.43 -1.66 4.88
CA MET A 33 8.86 -1.30 4.87
C MET A 33 9.59 -1.84 6.12
N VAL A 34 8.95 -1.79 7.30
CA VAL A 34 9.56 -2.34 8.53
C VAL A 34 9.70 -3.85 8.43
N ARG A 35 8.66 -4.55 7.94
CA ARG A 35 8.70 -5.99 7.72
C ARG A 35 9.77 -6.39 6.70
N GLN A 36 9.88 -5.66 5.59
CA GLN A 36 10.90 -5.90 4.58
C GLN A 36 12.32 -5.75 5.14
N TRP A 37 12.55 -4.77 6.02
CA TRP A 37 13.84 -4.63 6.69
C TRP A 37 14.11 -5.78 7.66
N GLN A 38 13.11 -6.22 8.41
CA GLN A 38 13.26 -7.37 9.31
C GLN A 38 13.58 -8.65 8.55
N ASP A 39 12.98 -8.82 7.37
CA ASP A 39 13.26 -9.94 6.47
C ASP A 39 14.71 -9.87 5.93
N LEU A 40 15.09 -8.75 5.32
CA LEU A 40 16.34 -8.65 4.59
C LEU A 40 17.58 -8.47 5.47
N PHE A 41 17.47 -7.83 6.64
CA PHE A 41 18.61 -7.39 7.43
C PHE A 41 18.61 -7.88 8.88
N TYR A 42 17.54 -8.54 9.35
CA TYR A 42 17.39 -8.95 10.74
C TYR A 42 16.97 -10.41 10.90
N ASP A 43 17.40 -11.30 10.00
CA ASP A 43 17.19 -12.75 10.05
C ASP A 43 15.72 -13.14 10.28
N GLU A 44 14.79 -12.47 9.59
CA GLU A 44 13.33 -12.70 9.69
C GLU A 44 12.79 -12.55 11.13
N ARG A 45 13.46 -11.77 11.97
CA ARG A 45 13.02 -11.52 13.35
C ARG A 45 11.87 -10.50 13.37
N TYR A 46 10.70 -10.97 12.98
CA TYR A 46 9.50 -10.13 12.90
C TYR A 46 8.99 -9.73 14.28
N SER A 47 8.79 -8.43 14.48
CA SER A 47 8.27 -7.88 15.72
C SER A 47 7.31 -6.73 15.43
N ALA A 48 6.08 -6.84 15.93
CA ALA A 48 5.04 -5.80 15.90
C ALA A 48 4.72 -5.21 14.51
N THR A 49 4.94 -5.96 13.43
CA THR A 49 4.72 -5.49 12.05
C THR A 49 3.37 -5.88 11.47
N VAL A 50 2.70 -6.87 12.05
CA VAL A 50 1.38 -7.32 11.58
C VAL A 50 0.29 -6.43 12.16
N LEU A 51 -0.52 -5.85 11.29
CA LEU A 51 -1.69 -5.06 11.68
C LEU A 51 -2.85 -6.01 11.99
N ARG A 52 -3.16 -6.15 13.28
CA ARG A 52 -4.22 -7.06 13.76
C ARG A 52 -5.59 -6.41 13.81
N ASP A 53 -5.69 -5.17 13.37
CA ASP A 53 -6.98 -4.47 13.31
C ASP A 53 -7.78 -4.86 12.06
N ALA A 54 -9.08 -4.67 12.14
CA ALA A 54 -10.03 -5.01 11.09
C ALA A 54 -10.54 -3.74 10.37
N VAL A 55 -9.64 -2.80 10.03
CA VAL A 55 -10.04 -1.60 9.29
C VAL A 55 -10.46 -1.96 7.88
N ASP A 56 -11.73 -1.72 7.57
CA ASP A 56 -12.28 -1.85 6.22
C ASP A 56 -12.22 -0.49 5.51
N TYR A 57 -11.27 -0.34 4.60
CA TYR A 57 -11.04 0.94 3.91
C TYR A 57 -12.15 1.31 2.93
N VAL A 58 -12.87 0.31 2.38
CA VAL A 58 -14.05 0.56 1.53
C VAL A 58 -15.16 1.22 2.34
N LYS A 59 -15.52 0.61 3.48
CA LYS A 59 -16.53 1.18 4.38
C LYS A 59 -16.12 2.53 4.97
N LEU A 60 -14.82 2.70 5.22
CA LEU A 60 -14.30 3.98 5.70
C LEU A 60 -14.48 5.07 4.64
N ALA A 61 -14.16 4.79 3.38
CA ALA A 61 -14.38 5.71 2.27
C ALA A 61 -15.87 6.08 2.13
N GLU A 62 -16.75 5.08 2.16
CA GLU A 62 -18.20 5.27 2.09
C GLU A 62 -18.72 6.12 3.26
N ALA A 63 -18.23 5.86 4.48
CA ALA A 63 -18.61 6.65 5.67
C ALA A 63 -18.16 8.12 5.57
N MET A 64 -17.09 8.40 4.82
CA MET A 64 -16.61 9.76 4.53
C MET A 64 -17.30 10.40 3.31
N GLY A 65 -18.18 9.66 2.61
CA GLY A 65 -18.91 10.13 1.44
C GLY A 65 -18.19 9.94 0.11
N ALA A 66 -17.04 9.28 0.11
CA ALA A 66 -16.32 8.88 -1.09
C ALA A 66 -16.84 7.55 -1.64
N GLU A 67 -16.45 7.22 -2.86
CA GLU A 67 -16.69 5.89 -3.42
C GLU A 67 -15.58 4.94 -3.00
N GLY A 68 -15.93 3.76 -2.48
CA GLY A 68 -14.99 2.73 -2.04
C GLY A 68 -15.02 1.52 -2.98
N MET A 69 -13.85 1.04 -3.40
CA MET A 69 -13.71 -0.18 -4.21
C MET A 69 -12.61 -1.07 -3.61
N ARG A 70 -12.70 -2.38 -3.84
CA ARG A 70 -11.64 -3.33 -3.47
C ARG A 70 -11.16 -4.08 -4.70
N ALA A 71 -9.85 -4.32 -4.77
CA ALA A 71 -9.23 -5.11 -5.80
C ALA A 71 -8.27 -6.13 -5.16
N THR A 72 -8.39 -7.39 -5.57
CA THR A 72 -7.56 -8.52 -5.11
C THR A 72 -6.73 -9.11 -6.25
N THR A 73 -7.04 -8.73 -7.49
CA THR A 73 -6.33 -9.12 -8.70
C THR A 73 -5.99 -7.90 -9.55
N GLN A 74 -5.06 -8.07 -10.49
CA GLN A 74 -4.71 -6.99 -11.43
C GLN A 74 -5.88 -6.60 -12.32
N GLU A 75 -6.71 -7.55 -12.72
CA GLU A 75 -7.90 -7.32 -13.54
C GLU A 75 -8.92 -6.48 -12.77
N GLU A 76 -9.23 -6.87 -11.53
CA GLU A 76 -10.13 -6.09 -10.66
C GLU A 76 -9.59 -4.67 -10.42
N PHE A 77 -8.28 -4.52 -10.24
CA PHE A 77 -7.67 -3.20 -10.10
C PHE A 77 -7.84 -2.35 -11.37
N ARG A 78 -7.59 -2.91 -12.55
CA ARG A 78 -7.79 -2.17 -13.83
C ARG A 78 -9.23 -1.71 -13.99
N GLU A 79 -10.20 -2.59 -13.68
CA GLU A 79 -11.62 -2.25 -13.76
C GLU A 79 -11.99 -1.18 -12.73
N ALA A 80 -11.56 -1.32 -11.47
CA ALA A 80 -11.82 -0.34 -10.41
C ALA A 80 -11.20 1.02 -10.77
N PHE A 81 -9.97 1.04 -11.27
CA PHE A 81 -9.29 2.27 -11.66
C PHE A 81 -9.96 2.95 -12.86
N ALA A 82 -10.41 2.18 -13.87
CA ALA A 82 -11.16 2.72 -14.99
C ALA A 82 -12.50 3.33 -14.54
N LYS A 83 -13.22 2.67 -13.64
CA LYS A 83 -14.45 3.20 -13.05
C LYS A 83 -14.19 4.48 -12.26
N ALA A 84 -13.12 4.50 -11.45
CA ALA A 84 -12.73 5.67 -10.67
C ALA A 84 -12.44 6.88 -11.57
N LEU A 85 -11.69 6.68 -12.66
CA LEU A 85 -11.43 7.73 -13.65
C LEU A 85 -12.71 8.28 -14.29
N ALA A 86 -13.66 7.40 -14.58
CA ALA A 86 -14.92 7.79 -15.21
C ALA A 86 -15.91 8.46 -14.25
N SER A 87 -15.79 8.23 -12.95
CA SER A 87 -16.74 8.72 -11.93
C SER A 87 -16.69 10.23 -11.72
N GLY A 88 -15.50 10.84 -11.88
CA GLY A 88 -15.29 12.25 -11.57
C GLY A 88 -15.51 12.60 -10.08
N ARG A 89 -15.51 11.61 -9.19
CA ARG A 89 -15.73 11.75 -7.75
C ARG A 89 -14.49 11.31 -6.96
N PRO A 90 -14.37 11.69 -5.68
CA PRO A 90 -13.37 11.10 -4.80
C PRO A 90 -13.59 9.58 -4.66
N VAL A 91 -12.56 8.79 -4.96
CA VAL A 91 -12.60 7.31 -4.91
C VAL A 91 -11.43 6.79 -4.11
N LEU A 92 -11.66 5.77 -3.30
CA LEU A 92 -10.62 4.98 -2.66
C LEU A 92 -10.65 3.55 -3.19
N ILE A 93 -9.50 3.04 -3.62
CA ILE A 93 -9.33 1.65 -4.04
C ILE A 93 -8.45 0.94 -3.01
N ASP A 94 -9.05 -0.01 -2.26
CA ASP A 94 -8.33 -0.90 -1.34
C ASP A 94 -7.72 -2.05 -2.13
N CYS A 95 -6.43 -1.92 -2.48
CA CYS A 95 -5.70 -2.87 -3.30
C CYS A 95 -5.00 -3.89 -2.40
N MET A 96 -5.55 -5.11 -2.34
CA MET A 96 -5.03 -6.20 -1.50
C MET A 96 -3.81 -6.83 -2.16
N ILE A 97 -2.69 -6.86 -1.44
CA ILE A 97 -1.46 -7.51 -1.88
C ILE A 97 -0.93 -8.46 -0.79
N ASP A 98 0.05 -9.30 -1.12
CA ASP A 98 0.69 -10.18 -0.16
C ASP A 98 1.49 -9.40 0.89
N CYS A 99 1.56 -9.93 2.11
CA CYS A 99 2.29 -9.29 3.22
C CYS A 99 3.80 -9.30 3.01
N ASP A 100 4.31 -10.19 2.18
CA ASP A 100 5.74 -10.34 1.88
C ASP A 100 6.14 -9.75 0.53
N ASP A 101 5.21 -9.10 -0.19
CA ASP A 101 5.54 -8.29 -1.35
C ASP A 101 6.51 -7.17 -0.98
N LYS A 102 7.62 -7.11 -1.70
CA LYS A 102 8.74 -6.19 -1.42
C LYS A 102 8.79 -5.04 -2.40
N VAL A 103 9.32 -3.92 -1.92
CA VAL A 103 9.60 -2.74 -2.76
C VAL A 103 11.05 -2.80 -3.23
N TRP A 104 11.28 -2.74 -4.53
CA TRP A 104 12.58 -2.77 -5.14
C TRP A 104 12.83 -1.52 -6.04
N PRO A 105 14.06 -1.06 -6.21
CA PRO A 105 15.28 -1.53 -5.54
C PRO A 105 15.38 -1.08 -4.07
N MET A 106 16.24 -1.77 -3.30
CA MET A 106 16.53 -1.46 -1.89
C MET A 106 17.98 -0.99 -1.72
N VAL A 107 18.21 -0.21 -0.67
CA VAL A 107 19.56 0.19 -0.22
C VAL A 107 19.74 -0.31 1.20
N ALA A 108 20.84 -1.01 1.49
CA ALA A 108 21.15 -1.48 2.84
C ALA A 108 21.40 -0.31 3.79
N PRO A 109 21.13 -0.47 5.10
CA PRO A 109 21.39 0.56 6.09
C PRO A 109 22.85 1.03 6.05
N GLY A 110 23.06 2.35 5.87
CA GLY A 110 24.38 2.96 5.80
C GLY A 110 25.10 2.84 4.46
N ALA A 111 24.52 2.15 3.47
CA ALA A 111 25.09 2.05 2.12
C ALA A 111 24.78 3.31 1.28
N ALA A 112 25.60 3.54 0.24
CA ALA A 112 25.36 4.60 -0.72
C ALA A 112 24.19 4.23 -1.66
N ILE A 113 23.48 5.23 -2.20
CA ILE A 113 22.37 5.00 -3.14
C ILE A 113 22.81 4.27 -4.41
N SER A 114 24.08 4.39 -4.80
CA SER A 114 24.68 3.66 -5.91
C SER A 114 24.85 2.16 -5.65
N GLU A 115 24.69 1.71 -4.41
CA GLU A 115 24.73 0.32 -3.98
C GLU A 115 23.33 -0.29 -3.83
N ALA A 116 22.34 0.33 -4.49
CA ALA A 116 20.99 -0.21 -4.53
C ALA A 116 20.98 -1.60 -5.18
N PHE A 117 20.18 -2.50 -4.64
CA PHE A 117 20.07 -3.88 -5.11
C PHE A 117 18.60 -4.29 -5.27
N ASP A 118 18.36 -5.29 -6.07
CA ASP A 118 17.04 -5.87 -6.29
C ASP A 118 17.00 -7.38 -5.91
N GLU A 119 15.88 -8.01 -6.22
CA GLU A 119 15.68 -9.43 -5.93
C GLU A 119 16.65 -10.35 -6.70
N GLN A 120 17.08 -9.94 -7.90
CA GLN A 120 18.01 -10.72 -8.73
C GLN A 120 19.41 -10.70 -8.13
N ASP A 121 19.84 -9.53 -7.67
CA ASP A 121 21.14 -9.36 -6.99
C ASP A 121 21.24 -10.25 -5.74
N LEU A 122 20.13 -10.41 -4.98
CA LEU A 122 20.10 -11.31 -3.81
C LEU A 122 20.21 -12.78 -4.21
N LYS A 123 19.58 -13.19 -5.30
CA LYS A 123 19.64 -14.58 -5.80
C LYS A 123 21.04 -14.93 -6.30
N GLU A 124 21.78 -13.98 -6.84
CA GLU A 124 23.16 -14.16 -7.30
C GLU A 124 24.15 -14.28 -6.14
N LYS A 125 23.96 -13.50 -5.06
CA LYS A 125 24.82 -13.56 -3.85
C LYS A 125 24.68 -14.84 -3.06
N ASN A 126 23.54 -15.55 -3.18
CA ASN A 126 23.26 -16.80 -2.46
C ASN A 126 23.60 -18.07 -3.28
N ARG A 127 24.25 -17.92 -4.44
CA ARG A 127 24.82 -19.00 -5.24
C ARG A 127 26.31 -19.16 -5.00
#